data_7d09d7037af09d402409d1525b4fc9a9
#
_entry.id   7d09d7037af09d402409d1525b4fc9a9
#
_cell.length_a   1.000
_cell.length_b   1.000
_cell.length_c   1.000
_cell.angle_alpha   90.00
_cell.angle_beta   90.00
_cell.angle_gamma   90.00
#
_symmetry.space_group_name_H-M   'P 1'
#
loop_
_entity.id
_entity.type
_entity.pdbx_description
1 polymer ?
#
loop_
_entity_poly.entity_id
_entity_poly.type
_entity_poly.pdbx_seq_one_letter_code
_entity_poly.pdbx_strand_id
1 'polypeptide(L)'
;MLFRSKILIVGAGGQIGSELVPHLRSIYGNNNVVAADISAEKCKVLAEAGPFEELNALDGEKYTAIVKKYGIDTIFNLVALLSATGEKNPVLAWNINIGALTNSLNIAKDNDCAVFTPSSIGAFGKDTPKDKTPQDTLQRSNTTIYGVCKVTGELLSDYYFNRFGVDTRSVRFPGLISYVTLPGGGTTDYAVEIYYDAIRRGAFTCNVKAGTYMDMMYMPDALNAVVQLMEADPSRLKHRNSFNIAAMSFEPGQIAAEIRKHLPDFKMDYQIDPVKQAIADSWPNSMDDSCAREEWGWKPEYNLQNMTVDMLVKVKEKFDKGLIK
;
A
#
# COMPACT_ATOMS: atom_id res chain seq x y z
N MET A 1 -19.21 1.51 -18.04
CA MET A 1 -20.01 1.70 -16.81
C MET A 1 -19.39 2.87 -16.09
N LEU A 2 -20.15 3.89 -15.77
CA LEU A 2 -19.59 5.03 -15.04
C LEU A 2 -19.08 4.54 -13.68
N PHE A 3 -17.87 4.98 -13.29
CA PHE A 3 -17.29 4.69 -12.00
C PHE A 3 -18.30 5.06 -10.89
N ARG A 4 -18.48 4.18 -9.95
CA ARG A 4 -19.28 4.40 -8.76
C ARG A 4 -18.60 5.54 -7.98
N SER A 5 -19.36 6.52 -7.51
CA SER A 5 -18.80 7.81 -7.06
C SER A 5 -18.94 8.08 -5.56
N LYS A 6 -19.51 7.14 -4.79
CA LYS A 6 -19.68 7.25 -3.33
C LYS A 6 -18.71 6.28 -2.64
N ILE A 7 -17.61 6.83 -2.16
CA ILE A 7 -16.44 6.07 -1.73
C ILE A 7 -16.29 6.10 -0.21
N LEU A 8 -16.03 4.94 0.38
CA LEU A 8 -15.62 4.82 1.78
C LEU A 8 -14.20 4.25 1.86
N ILE A 9 -13.30 4.96 2.54
CA ILE A 9 -11.94 4.53 2.78
C ILE A 9 -11.78 4.18 4.24
N VAL A 10 -11.60 2.88 4.54
CA VAL A 10 -11.41 2.35 5.90
C VAL A 10 -9.93 2.12 6.14
N GLY A 11 -9.39 2.64 7.24
CA GLY A 11 -7.95 2.75 7.49
C GLY A 11 -7.36 4.04 6.91
N ALA A 12 -8.17 5.12 6.90
CA ALA A 12 -7.82 6.41 6.30
C ALA A 12 -6.62 7.11 6.98
N GLY A 13 -6.35 6.82 8.25
CA GLY A 13 -5.20 7.37 8.99
C GLY A 13 -3.88 6.60 8.78
N GLY A 14 -3.89 5.54 7.95
CA GLY A 14 -2.69 4.80 7.57
C GLY A 14 -1.85 5.50 6.49
N GLN A 15 -0.69 4.91 6.15
CA GLN A 15 0.24 5.48 5.16
C GLN A 15 -0.46 5.70 3.79
N ILE A 16 -1.11 4.69 3.24
CA ILE A 16 -1.83 4.83 1.97
C ILE A 16 -3.07 5.72 2.15
N GLY A 17 -3.85 5.50 3.20
CA GLY A 17 -5.13 6.18 3.40
C GLY A 17 -5.00 7.69 3.55
N SER A 18 -3.97 8.17 4.26
CA SER A 18 -3.73 9.61 4.46
C SER A 18 -3.45 10.38 3.17
N GLU A 19 -3.00 9.69 2.12
CA GLU A 19 -2.75 10.26 0.80
C GLU A 19 -3.86 9.90 -0.21
N LEU A 20 -4.45 8.71 -0.13
CA LEU A 20 -5.52 8.29 -1.03
C LEU A 20 -6.81 9.10 -0.81
N VAL A 21 -7.16 9.44 0.43
CA VAL A 21 -8.35 10.26 0.72
C VAL A 21 -8.31 11.61 0.01
N PRO A 22 -7.27 12.46 0.19
CA PRO A 22 -7.22 13.75 -0.51
C PRO A 22 -7.10 13.57 -2.03
N HIS A 23 -6.39 12.54 -2.49
CA HIS A 23 -6.28 12.23 -3.92
C HIS A 23 -7.66 11.93 -4.54
N LEU A 24 -8.44 11.02 -3.95
CA LEU A 24 -9.78 10.70 -4.45
C LEU A 24 -10.75 11.88 -4.28
N ARG A 25 -10.63 12.67 -3.21
CA ARG A 25 -11.42 13.90 -3.04
C ARG A 25 -11.17 14.92 -4.13
N SER A 26 -9.94 15.04 -4.62
CA SER A 26 -9.61 15.93 -5.75
C SER A 26 -10.25 15.49 -7.06
N ILE A 27 -10.49 14.18 -7.24
CA ILE A 27 -11.07 13.61 -8.46
C ILE A 27 -12.61 13.60 -8.38
N TYR A 28 -13.17 13.11 -7.26
CA TYR A 28 -14.60 12.83 -7.12
C TYR A 28 -15.36 13.87 -6.29
N GLY A 29 -14.66 14.82 -5.68
CA GLY A 29 -15.22 15.84 -4.79
C GLY A 29 -15.28 15.41 -3.33
N ASN A 30 -15.06 16.37 -2.43
CA ASN A 30 -14.90 16.13 -0.99
C ASN A 30 -16.06 15.34 -0.36
N ASN A 31 -17.31 15.67 -0.73
CA ASN A 31 -18.50 15.06 -0.14
C ASN A 31 -18.81 13.64 -0.67
N ASN A 32 -18.07 13.18 -1.65
CA ASN A 32 -18.25 11.84 -2.23
C ASN A 32 -17.25 10.82 -1.67
N VAL A 33 -16.27 11.26 -0.87
CA VAL A 33 -15.22 10.41 -0.31
C VAL A 33 -15.24 10.52 1.21
N VAL A 34 -15.77 9.50 1.86
CA VAL A 34 -15.85 9.38 3.32
C VAL A 34 -14.58 8.70 3.82
N ALA A 35 -13.85 9.36 4.70
CA ALA A 35 -12.72 8.77 5.40
C ALA A 35 -13.21 8.07 6.67
N ALA A 36 -12.69 6.88 6.98
CA ALA A 36 -12.99 6.18 8.22
C ALA A 36 -11.73 5.54 8.83
N ASP A 37 -11.57 5.68 10.13
CA ASP A 37 -10.45 5.12 10.89
C ASP A 37 -10.84 4.92 12.36
N ILE A 38 -10.12 4.06 13.06
CA ILE A 38 -10.30 3.88 14.52
C ILE A 38 -9.75 5.08 15.31
N SER A 39 -8.86 5.88 14.71
CA SER A 39 -8.21 7.04 15.32
C SER A 39 -8.63 8.34 14.67
N ALA A 40 -9.57 9.05 15.31
CA ALA A 40 -9.97 10.39 14.89
C ALA A 40 -8.80 11.40 14.93
N GLU A 41 -7.86 11.23 15.86
CA GLU A 41 -6.69 12.09 15.99
C GLU A 41 -5.79 12.05 14.75
N LYS A 42 -5.49 10.85 14.23
CA LYS A 42 -4.71 10.69 12.99
C LYS A 42 -5.41 11.26 11.77
N CYS A 43 -6.72 11.34 11.80
CA CYS A 43 -7.54 11.79 10.68
C CYS A 43 -8.03 13.23 10.81
N LYS A 44 -7.54 14.02 11.77
CA LYS A 44 -8.01 15.40 12.02
C LYS A 44 -8.03 16.26 10.76
N VAL A 45 -6.94 16.29 10.00
CA VAL A 45 -6.84 17.06 8.74
C VAL A 45 -7.82 16.54 7.69
N LEU A 46 -8.03 15.24 7.62
CA LEU A 46 -8.99 14.63 6.69
C LEU A 46 -10.44 14.96 7.07
N ALA A 47 -10.74 15.03 8.38
CA ALA A 47 -12.06 15.39 8.92
C ALA A 47 -12.39 16.88 8.71
N GLU A 48 -11.40 17.75 8.76
CA GLU A 48 -11.57 19.18 8.44
C GLU A 48 -11.86 19.42 6.94
N ALA A 49 -11.35 18.55 6.07
CA ALA A 49 -11.48 18.69 4.62
C ALA A 49 -12.72 18.00 4.02
N GLY A 50 -13.43 17.14 4.76
CA GLY A 50 -14.62 16.42 4.25
C GLY A 50 -15.14 15.36 5.22
N PRO A 51 -16.11 14.52 4.82
CA PRO A 51 -16.73 13.54 5.70
C PRO A 51 -15.74 12.59 6.33
N PHE A 52 -15.90 12.38 7.65
CA PHE A 52 -15.11 11.44 8.44
C PHE A 52 -16.01 10.69 9.42
N GLU A 53 -15.74 9.41 9.60
CA GLU A 53 -16.39 8.54 10.59
C GLU A 53 -15.34 7.79 11.42
N GLU A 54 -15.47 7.83 12.73
CA GLU A 54 -14.68 6.95 13.59
C GLU A 54 -15.22 5.53 13.48
N LEU A 55 -14.39 4.57 13.03
CA LEU A 55 -14.82 3.20 12.76
C LEU A 55 -13.74 2.19 13.15
N ASN A 56 -14.12 1.25 14.00
CA ASN A 56 -13.40 -0.03 14.09
C ASN A 56 -13.90 -0.94 12.97
N ALA A 57 -13.04 -1.33 12.05
CA ALA A 57 -13.39 -2.17 10.90
C ALA A 57 -13.93 -3.57 11.29
N LEU A 58 -13.75 -3.99 12.53
CA LEU A 58 -14.32 -5.23 13.08
C LEU A 58 -15.78 -5.05 13.58
N ASP A 59 -16.25 -3.82 13.70
CA ASP A 59 -17.65 -3.51 14.05
C ASP A 59 -18.51 -3.50 12.77
N GLY A 60 -19.02 -4.65 12.39
CA GLY A 60 -19.81 -4.81 11.17
C GLY A 60 -21.14 -4.05 11.18
N GLU A 61 -21.75 -3.83 12.34
CA GLU A 61 -23.02 -3.08 12.46
C GLU A 61 -22.78 -1.60 12.17
N LYS A 62 -21.81 -0.97 12.84
CA LYS A 62 -21.44 0.42 12.61
C LYS A 62 -20.94 0.64 11.19
N TYR A 63 -20.14 -0.29 10.67
CA TYR A 63 -19.65 -0.23 9.28
C TYR A 63 -20.81 -0.24 8.28
N THR A 64 -21.79 -1.16 8.43
CA THR A 64 -23.00 -1.23 7.60
C THR A 64 -23.82 0.05 7.70
N ALA A 65 -23.97 0.61 8.90
CA ALA A 65 -24.69 1.87 9.11
C ALA A 65 -24.05 3.03 8.34
N ILE A 66 -22.71 3.12 8.32
CA ILE A 66 -21.98 4.14 7.57
C ILE A 66 -22.21 3.95 6.06
N VAL A 67 -22.07 2.73 5.54
CA VAL A 67 -22.32 2.44 4.12
C VAL A 67 -23.70 2.90 3.68
N LYS A 68 -24.73 2.59 4.47
CA LYS A 68 -26.12 3.01 4.19
C LYS A 68 -26.32 4.52 4.35
N LYS A 69 -25.74 5.15 5.39
CA LYS A 69 -25.85 6.59 5.67
C LYS A 69 -25.37 7.44 4.48
N TYR A 70 -24.26 7.05 3.86
CA TYR A 70 -23.65 7.80 2.77
C TYR A 70 -23.99 7.27 1.37
N GLY A 71 -24.74 6.17 1.27
CA GLY A 71 -25.05 5.52 0.00
C GLY A 71 -23.78 5.05 -0.72
N ILE A 72 -22.85 4.44 0.04
CA ILE A 72 -21.55 4.00 -0.47
C ILE A 72 -21.75 2.91 -1.53
N ASP A 73 -21.03 3.04 -2.63
CA ASP A 73 -20.98 2.08 -3.73
C ASP A 73 -19.58 1.47 -3.95
N THR A 74 -18.56 2.02 -3.28
CA THR A 74 -17.18 1.56 -3.38
C THR A 74 -16.48 1.63 -2.02
N ILE A 75 -15.89 0.52 -1.60
CA ILE A 75 -15.16 0.38 -0.33
C ILE A 75 -13.69 0.16 -0.62
N PHE A 76 -12.82 0.98 -0.03
CA PHE A 76 -11.37 0.76 0.04
C PHE A 76 -11.03 0.26 1.44
N ASN A 77 -10.73 -1.04 1.57
CA ASN A 77 -10.29 -1.62 2.83
C ASN A 77 -8.76 -1.58 2.91
N LEU A 78 -8.23 -0.58 3.61
CA LEU A 78 -6.78 -0.38 3.80
C LEU A 78 -6.30 -0.86 5.17
N VAL A 79 -7.18 -1.45 5.97
CA VAL A 79 -6.86 -1.89 7.34
C VAL A 79 -5.92 -3.09 7.31
N ALA A 80 -4.73 -2.94 7.89
CA ALA A 80 -3.79 -4.04 8.08
C ALA A 80 -2.77 -3.75 9.19
N LEU A 81 -2.40 -4.79 9.95
CA LEU A 81 -1.15 -4.83 10.69
C LEU A 81 -0.05 -5.34 9.75
N LEU A 82 1.05 -4.58 9.65
CA LEU A 82 2.15 -4.84 8.72
C LEU A 82 3.09 -5.95 9.21
N SER A 83 4.01 -6.39 8.34
CA SER A 83 4.86 -7.57 8.51
C SER A 83 5.57 -7.63 9.87
N ALA A 84 6.49 -6.72 10.14
CA ALA A 84 7.28 -6.75 11.39
C ALA A 84 6.43 -6.48 12.65
N THR A 85 5.36 -5.69 12.54
CA THR A 85 4.42 -5.46 13.65
C THR A 85 3.51 -6.67 13.88
N GLY A 86 3.07 -7.32 12.82
CA GLY A 86 2.23 -8.52 12.89
C GLY A 86 2.92 -9.71 13.55
N GLU A 87 4.23 -9.88 13.33
CA GLU A 87 5.01 -10.95 13.96
C GLU A 87 5.09 -10.84 15.51
N LYS A 88 4.89 -9.65 16.07
CA LYS A 88 4.82 -9.48 17.52
C LYS A 88 3.55 -10.05 18.15
N ASN A 89 2.46 -10.11 17.39
CA ASN A 89 1.18 -10.71 17.79
C ASN A 89 0.45 -11.28 16.57
N PRO A 90 0.81 -12.50 16.12
CA PRO A 90 0.26 -13.11 14.91
C PRO A 90 -1.26 -13.35 14.96
N VAL A 91 -1.81 -13.69 16.13
CA VAL A 91 -3.25 -13.90 16.30
C VAL A 91 -4.02 -12.60 16.13
N LEU A 92 -3.54 -11.51 16.71
CA LEU A 92 -4.14 -10.20 16.54
C LEU A 92 -4.06 -9.74 15.08
N ALA A 93 -2.90 -9.95 14.43
CA ALA A 93 -2.72 -9.61 13.02
C ALA A 93 -3.71 -10.36 12.13
N TRP A 94 -3.90 -11.66 12.35
CA TRP A 94 -4.91 -12.45 11.65
C TRP A 94 -6.32 -11.89 11.86
N ASN A 95 -6.71 -11.68 13.11
CA ASN A 95 -8.06 -11.21 13.44
C ASN A 95 -8.38 -9.85 12.82
N ILE A 96 -7.41 -8.92 12.82
CA ILE A 96 -7.60 -7.59 12.24
C ILE A 96 -7.60 -7.69 10.70
N ASN A 97 -6.58 -8.30 10.10
CA ASN A 97 -6.40 -8.28 8.65
C ASN A 97 -7.51 -9.05 7.93
N ILE A 98 -7.84 -10.25 8.41
CA ILE A 98 -8.89 -11.08 7.81
C ILE A 98 -10.28 -10.66 8.25
N GLY A 99 -10.45 -10.26 9.51
CA GLY A 99 -11.75 -9.80 10.02
C GLY A 99 -12.23 -8.53 9.32
N ALA A 100 -11.38 -7.52 9.16
CA ALA A 100 -11.72 -6.29 8.45
C ALA A 100 -12.06 -6.55 6.97
N LEU A 101 -11.30 -7.41 6.30
CA LEU A 101 -11.59 -7.82 4.92
C LEU A 101 -12.93 -8.55 4.83
N THR A 102 -13.16 -9.52 5.70
CA THR A 102 -14.40 -10.31 5.72
C THR A 102 -15.64 -9.41 5.94
N ASN A 103 -15.55 -8.45 6.85
CA ASN A 103 -16.61 -7.46 7.04
C ASN A 103 -16.83 -6.63 5.77
N SER A 104 -15.77 -6.10 5.16
CA SER A 104 -15.86 -5.32 3.92
C SER A 104 -16.53 -6.11 2.80
N LEU A 105 -16.15 -7.37 2.61
CA LEU A 105 -16.71 -8.25 1.57
C LEU A 105 -18.19 -8.60 1.82
N ASN A 106 -18.56 -8.91 3.07
CA ASN A 106 -19.96 -9.20 3.42
C ASN A 106 -20.85 -7.97 3.23
N ILE A 107 -20.38 -6.82 3.70
CA ILE A 107 -21.10 -5.56 3.56
C ILE A 107 -21.25 -5.19 2.09
N ALA A 108 -20.21 -5.36 1.30
CA ALA A 108 -20.23 -5.11 -0.14
C ALA A 108 -21.23 -6.02 -0.86
N LYS A 109 -21.24 -7.31 -0.54
CA LYS A 109 -22.22 -8.26 -1.06
C LYS A 109 -23.67 -7.85 -0.77
N ASP A 110 -23.94 -7.40 0.46
CA ASP A 110 -25.28 -7.09 0.93
C ASP A 110 -25.77 -5.68 0.50
N ASN A 111 -24.85 -4.80 0.00
CA ASN A 111 -25.15 -3.42 -0.39
C ASN A 111 -24.70 -3.07 -1.83
N ASP A 112 -24.37 -4.06 -2.66
CA ASP A 112 -23.92 -3.90 -4.06
C ASP A 112 -22.74 -2.92 -4.21
N CYS A 113 -21.72 -3.03 -3.34
CA CYS A 113 -20.51 -2.22 -3.42
C CYS A 113 -19.39 -2.97 -4.15
N ALA A 114 -18.52 -2.21 -4.83
CA ALA A 114 -17.20 -2.70 -5.22
C ALA A 114 -16.22 -2.65 -4.03
N VAL A 115 -15.19 -3.51 -4.04
CA VAL A 115 -14.18 -3.55 -2.97
C VAL A 115 -12.77 -3.50 -3.58
N PHE A 116 -11.97 -2.54 -3.11
CA PHE A 116 -10.53 -2.55 -3.28
C PHE A 116 -9.86 -2.96 -1.97
N THR A 117 -8.96 -3.93 -2.02
CA THR A 117 -8.11 -4.30 -0.89
C THR A 117 -6.67 -4.51 -1.37
N PRO A 118 -5.68 -3.77 -0.82
CA PRO A 118 -4.30 -3.93 -1.26
C PRO A 118 -3.73 -5.28 -0.84
N SER A 119 -3.17 -6.01 -1.81
CA SER A 119 -2.21 -7.07 -1.56
C SER A 119 -0.79 -6.51 -1.51
N SER A 120 0.21 -7.36 -1.54
CA SER A 120 1.60 -6.98 -1.30
C SER A 120 2.56 -7.97 -1.95
N ILE A 121 3.77 -7.49 -2.27
CA ILE A 121 4.92 -8.36 -2.57
C ILE A 121 5.13 -9.43 -1.48
N GLY A 122 4.70 -9.14 -0.25
CA GLY A 122 4.71 -10.09 0.86
C GLY A 122 3.81 -11.33 0.69
N ALA A 123 2.95 -11.38 -0.33
CA ALA A 123 2.20 -12.58 -0.71
C ALA A 123 3.09 -13.68 -1.32
N PHE A 124 4.29 -13.32 -1.77
CA PHE A 124 5.27 -14.25 -2.30
C PHE A 124 6.19 -14.79 -1.20
N GLY A 125 6.66 -16.01 -1.35
CA GLY A 125 7.57 -16.68 -0.42
C GLY A 125 8.95 -16.94 -1.01
N LYS A 126 9.83 -17.53 -0.20
CA LYS A 126 11.23 -17.81 -0.56
C LYS A 126 11.41 -18.72 -1.79
N ASP A 127 10.42 -19.55 -2.09
CA ASP A 127 10.44 -20.51 -3.20
C ASP A 127 9.87 -19.91 -4.50
N THR A 128 9.48 -18.65 -4.48
CA THR A 128 9.00 -17.90 -5.65
C THR A 128 10.18 -17.47 -6.52
N PRO A 129 10.06 -17.43 -7.85
CA PRO A 129 11.07 -16.82 -8.72
C PRO A 129 11.43 -15.41 -8.24
N LYS A 130 12.73 -15.11 -8.12
CA LYS A 130 13.18 -13.84 -7.53
C LYS A 130 13.08 -12.65 -8.47
N ASP A 131 13.36 -12.89 -9.76
CA ASP A 131 13.40 -11.83 -10.75
C ASP A 131 12.20 -11.98 -11.69
N LYS A 132 11.52 -10.86 -11.95
CA LYS A 132 10.31 -10.82 -12.78
C LYS A 132 9.30 -11.90 -12.37
N THR A 133 9.01 -11.95 -11.07
CA THR A 133 8.05 -12.93 -10.52
C THR A 133 6.75 -12.89 -11.32
N PRO A 134 6.34 -14.01 -11.96
CA PRO A 134 5.16 -14.04 -12.81
C PRO A 134 3.86 -13.73 -12.05
N GLN A 135 2.88 -13.19 -12.76
CA GLN A 135 1.54 -12.89 -12.22
C GLN A 135 0.91 -14.12 -11.55
N ASP A 136 0.92 -15.26 -12.25
CA ASP A 136 0.25 -16.50 -11.84
C ASP A 136 1.18 -17.50 -11.14
N THR A 137 2.22 -17.00 -10.46
CA THR A 137 3.09 -17.90 -9.72
C THR A 137 2.42 -18.41 -8.45
N LEU A 138 2.75 -19.65 -8.07
CA LEU A 138 2.23 -20.25 -6.85
C LEU A 138 2.72 -19.48 -5.62
N GLN A 139 1.78 -18.93 -4.88
CA GLN A 139 2.05 -18.19 -3.65
C GLN A 139 2.25 -19.14 -2.48
N ARG A 140 3.42 -19.12 -1.87
CA ARG A 140 3.74 -19.86 -0.64
C ARG A 140 4.38 -18.93 0.39
N SER A 141 3.67 -17.84 0.73
CA SER A 141 4.11 -16.95 1.78
C SER A 141 3.81 -17.57 3.15
N ASN A 142 4.75 -18.31 3.67
CA ASN A 142 4.65 -18.99 4.97
C ASN A 142 5.68 -18.48 5.99
N THR A 143 6.36 -17.39 5.68
CA THR A 143 7.42 -16.82 6.52
C THR A 143 6.93 -15.74 7.48
N THR A 144 5.79 -15.10 7.16
CA THR A 144 5.16 -14.08 7.99
C THR A 144 3.65 -14.26 8.03
N ILE A 145 3.04 -13.95 9.19
CA ILE A 145 1.58 -13.92 9.31
C ILE A 145 0.95 -12.89 8.36
N TYR A 146 1.65 -11.79 8.11
CA TYR A 146 1.23 -10.79 7.13
C TYR A 146 1.09 -11.39 5.73
N GLY A 147 2.09 -12.12 5.26
CA GLY A 147 2.05 -12.78 3.96
C GLY A 147 0.94 -13.82 3.87
N VAL A 148 0.75 -14.62 4.93
CA VAL A 148 -0.38 -15.56 5.03
C VAL A 148 -1.71 -14.83 4.90
N CYS A 149 -1.89 -13.70 5.60
CA CYS A 149 -3.11 -12.89 5.48
C CYS A 149 -3.29 -12.32 4.06
N LYS A 150 -2.22 -11.89 3.38
CA LYS A 150 -2.33 -11.37 2.01
C LYS A 150 -2.76 -12.44 1.02
N VAL A 151 -2.15 -13.62 1.05
CA VAL A 151 -2.58 -14.78 0.22
C VAL A 151 -4.03 -15.16 0.51
N THR A 152 -4.40 -15.27 1.78
CA THR A 152 -5.79 -15.56 2.18
C THR A 152 -6.75 -14.48 1.66
N GLY A 153 -6.36 -13.21 1.73
CA GLY A 153 -7.16 -12.08 1.26
C GLY A 153 -7.40 -12.12 -0.25
N GLU A 154 -6.38 -12.47 -1.05
CA GLU A 154 -6.51 -12.64 -2.49
C GLU A 154 -7.51 -13.76 -2.83
N LEU A 155 -7.32 -14.95 -2.24
CA LEU A 155 -8.22 -16.09 -2.44
C LEU A 155 -9.66 -15.82 -1.97
N LEU A 156 -9.82 -15.10 -0.85
CA LEU A 156 -11.13 -14.74 -0.34
C LEU A 156 -11.84 -13.75 -1.26
N SER A 157 -11.11 -12.77 -1.79
CA SER A 157 -11.62 -11.80 -2.76
C SER A 157 -12.07 -12.48 -4.06
N ASP A 158 -11.29 -13.42 -4.60
CA ASP A 158 -11.66 -14.25 -5.75
C ASP A 158 -12.91 -15.08 -5.48
N TYR A 159 -13.00 -15.67 -4.30
CA TYR A 159 -14.18 -16.43 -3.90
C TYR A 159 -15.45 -15.58 -3.87
N TYR A 160 -15.37 -14.35 -3.31
CA TYR A 160 -16.52 -13.45 -3.26
C TYR A 160 -16.94 -12.96 -4.65
N PHE A 161 -15.98 -12.70 -5.52
CA PHE A 161 -16.27 -12.39 -6.92
C PHE A 161 -16.96 -13.57 -7.61
N ASN A 162 -16.36 -14.75 -7.58
CA ASN A 162 -16.87 -15.92 -8.29
C ASN A 162 -18.21 -16.43 -7.75
N ARG A 163 -18.40 -16.37 -6.44
CA ARG A 163 -19.57 -16.96 -5.77
C ARG A 163 -20.73 -16.00 -5.64
N PHE A 164 -20.45 -14.72 -5.42
CA PHE A 164 -21.47 -13.71 -5.06
C PHE A 164 -21.50 -12.53 -6.04
N GLY A 165 -20.60 -12.45 -6.99
CA GLY A 165 -20.54 -11.36 -7.98
C GLY A 165 -20.05 -10.03 -7.42
N VAL A 166 -19.42 -10.00 -6.24
CA VAL A 166 -18.84 -8.78 -5.67
C VAL A 166 -17.68 -8.32 -6.55
N ASP A 167 -17.71 -7.08 -7.03
CA ASP A 167 -16.61 -6.52 -7.83
C ASP A 167 -15.40 -6.24 -6.92
N THR A 168 -14.58 -7.26 -6.72
CA THR A 168 -13.34 -7.17 -5.94
C THR A 168 -12.16 -6.90 -6.85
N ARG A 169 -11.28 -5.96 -6.46
CA ARG A 169 -10.06 -5.61 -7.21
C ARG A 169 -8.91 -5.36 -6.26
N SER A 170 -7.70 -5.76 -6.69
CA SER A 170 -6.52 -5.68 -5.85
C SER A 170 -5.24 -5.55 -6.68
N VAL A 171 -4.21 -4.95 -6.08
CA VAL A 171 -2.83 -4.94 -6.58
C VAL A 171 -1.89 -5.45 -5.51
N ARG A 172 -0.82 -6.13 -5.91
CA ARG A 172 0.32 -6.46 -5.05
C ARG A 172 1.27 -5.28 -5.05
N PHE A 173 1.15 -4.44 -4.03
CA PHE A 173 2.07 -3.32 -3.89
C PHE A 173 3.49 -3.80 -3.59
N PRO A 174 4.49 -3.21 -4.25
CA PRO A 174 5.88 -3.28 -3.83
C PRO A 174 6.12 -2.43 -2.57
N GLY A 175 7.37 -2.18 -2.19
CA GLY A 175 7.69 -1.23 -1.14
C GLY A 175 7.27 0.19 -1.50
N LEU A 176 6.38 0.79 -0.71
CA LEU A 176 5.88 2.13 -0.97
C LEU A 176 6.76 3.20 -0.32
N ILE A 177 7.13 4.20 -1.12
CA ILE A 177 7.95 5.34 -0.71
C ILE A 177 7.08 6.59 -0.73
N SER A 178 7.04 7.31 0.39
CA SER A 178 6.28 8.54 0.55
C SER A 178 6.99 9.52 1.46
N TYR A 179 6.83 10.82 1.18
CA TYR A 179 7.26 11.90 2.07
C TYR A 179 6.15 12.37 3.02
N VAL A 180 4.90 11.97 2.82
CA VAL A 180 3.76 12.51 3.58
C VAL A 180 3.70 11.93 4.99
N THR A 181 3.66 10.62 5.11
CA THR A 181 3.57 9.92 6.39
C THR A 181 4.79 9.03 6.58
N LEU A 182 5.38 9.07 7.77
CA LEU A 182 6.46 8.15 8.14
C LEU A 182 5.94 6.71 8.12
N PRO A 183 6.79 5.76 7.71
CA PRO A 183 6.40 4.36 7.62
C PRO A 183 6.12 3.73 8.99
N GLY A 184 5.30 2.67 8.98
CA GLY A 184 4.73 2.06 10.18
C GLY A 184 5.39 0.75 10.65
N GLY A 185 6.64 0.47 10.33
CA GLY A 185 7.34 -0.75 10.72
C GLY A 185 7.32 -1.84 9.64
N GLY A 186 7.49 -1.45 8.38
CA GLY A 186 7.70 -2.34 7.24
C GLY A 186 9.17 -2.68 7.02
N THR A 187 9.42 -3.70 6.21
CA THR A 187 10.79 -4.12 5.85
C THR A 187 11.46 -3.14 4.88
N THR A 188 10.66 -2.47 4.03
CA THR A 188 11.12 -1.52 3.01
C THR A 188 11.27 -0.09 3.52
N ASP A 189 11.02 0.16 4.79
CA ASP A 189 10.99 1.50 5.39
C ASP A 189 12.33 2.25 5.25
N TYR A 190 13.45 1.53 5.12
CA TYR A 190 14.75 2.13 4.89
C TYR A 190 14.76 3.08 3.68
N ALA A 191 13.98 2.76 2.64
CA ALA A 191 13.89 3.54 1.42
C ALA A 191 13.13 4.86 1.59
N VAL A 192 12.42 5.03 2.70
CA VAL A 192 11.83 6.31 3.14
C VAL A 192 12.73 7.01 4.14
N GLU A 193 13.16 6.29 5.19
CA GLU A 193 13.98 6.81 6.28
C GLU A 193 15.28 7.44 5.79
N ILE A 194 15.89 6.89 4.74
CA ILE A 194 17.13 7.37 4.15
C ILE A 194 17.04 8.83 3.68
N TYR A 195 15.90 9.28 3.13
CA TYR A 195 15.71 10.67 2.69
C TYR A 195 15.57 11.62 3.86
N TYR A 196 14.84 11.22 4.91
CA TYR A 196 14.70 12.02 6.13
C TYR A 196 16.05 12.21 6.81
N ASP A 197 16.84 11.14 6.93
CA ASP A 197 18.14 11.19 7.56
C ASP A 197 19.19 11.89 6.70
N ALA A 198 19.10 11.79 5.38
CA ALA A 198 19.94 12.56 4.48
C ALA A 198 19.77 14.07 4.68
N ILE A 199 18.54 14.55 4.84
CA ILE A 199 18.24 15.97 5.08
C ILE A 199 18.60 16.38 6.52
N ARG A 200 18.31 15.54 7.51
CA ARG A 200 18.50 15.87 8.93
C ARG A 200 19.97 15.90 9.38
N ARG A 201 20.72 14.91 8.96
CA ARG A 201 22.07 14.65 9.49
C ARG A 201 23.14 14.32 8.44
N GLY A 202 22.77 14.28 7.16
CA GLY A 202 23.70 13.92 6.07
C GLY A 202 24.22 12.49 6.13
N ALA A 203 23.58 11.60 6.90
CA ALA A 203 24.02 10.22 7.07
C ALA A 203 22.84 9.29 7.36
N PHE A 204 22.95 8.03 6.93
CA PHE A 204 21.96 6.98 7.20
C PHE A 204 22.63 5.67 7.57
N THR A 205 22.03 4.89 8.45
CA THR A 205 22.44 3.53 8.79
C THR A 205 21.37 2.57 8.28
N CYS A 206 21.68 1.83 7.21
CA CYS A 206 20.74 0.90 6.58
C CYS A 206 20.63 -0.39 7.39
N ASN A 207 19.40 -0.87 7.58
CA ASN A 207 19.11 -2.07 8.35
C ASN A 207 18.97 -3.35 7.50
N VAL A 208 19.16 -3.26 6.17
CA VAL A 208 19.24 -4.39 5.25
C VAL A 208 20.58 -4.37 4.52
N LYS A 209 21.07 -5.54 4.06
CA LYS A 209 22.38 -5.71 3.42
C LYS A 209 22.49 -4.98 2.09
N ALA A 210 23.69 -4.59 1.73
CA ALA A 210 24.04 -4.28 0.34
C ALA A 210 23.69 -5.46 -0.58
N GLY A 211 23.22 -5.16 -1.80
CA GLY A 211 22.77 -6.17 -2.75
C GLY A 211 21.40 -6.78 -2.48
N THR A 212 20.66 -6.28 -1.48
CA THR A 212 19.26 -6.68 -1.23
C THR A 212 18.34 -5.91 -2.16
N TYR A 213 18.01 -6.47 -3.32
CA TYR A 213 17.07 -5.89 -4.27
C TYR A 213 15.62 -6.12 -3.81
N MET A 214 14.81 -5.09 -3.96
CA MET A 214 13.36 -5.16 -3.74
C MET A 214 12.65 -4.24 -4.71
N ASP A 215 11.47 -4.66 -5.18
CA ASP A 215 10.58 -3.75 -5.93
C ASP A 215 10.09 -2.63 -5.03
N MET A 216 10.11 -1.43 -5.57
CA MET A 216 9.71 -0.19 -4.92
C MET A 216 8.81 0.65 -5.83
N MET A 217 7.98 1.48 -5.21
CA MET A 217 7.09 2.39 -5.93
C MET A 217 6.91 3.68 -5.15
N TYR A 218 6.91 4.81 -5.86
CA TYR A 218 6.57 6.09 -5.25
C TYR A 218 5.06 6.22 -5.05
N MET A 219 4.63 6.86 -3.96
CA MET A 219 3.22 6.91 -3.60
C MET A 219 2.32 7.51 -4.68
N PRO A 220 2.69 8.58 -5.43
CA PRO A 220 1.86 9.05 -6.54
C PRO A 220 1.51 7.97 -7.56
N ASP A 221 2.47 7.12 -7.95
CA ASP A 221 2.20 5.99 -8.85
C ASP A 221 1.25 4.97 -8.20
N ALA A 222 1.42 4.70 -6.91
CA ALA A 222 0.54 3.78 -6.18
C ALA A 222 -0.91 4.28 -6.14
N LEU A 223 -1.13 5.58 -5.91
CA LEU A 223 -2.46 6.20 -5.90
C LEU A 223 -3.09 6.16 -7.30
N ASN A 224 -2.31 6.48 -8.34
CA ASN A 224 -2.76 6.41 -9.73
C ASN A 224 -3.12 4.96 -10.13
N ALA A 225 -2.33 3.97 -9.72
CA ALA A 225 -2.62 2.56 -9.97
C ALA A 225 -3.98 2.14 -9.38
N VAL A 226 -4.28 2.57 -8.16
CA VAL A 226 -5.56 2.28 -7.51
C VAL A 226 -6.72 2.88 -8.28
N VAL A 227 -6.63 4.14 -8.68
CA VAL A 227 -7.68 4.82 -9.45
C VAL A 227 -7.87 4.13 -10.81
N GLN A 228 -6.79 3.94 -11.57
CA GLN A 228 -6.84 3.31 -12.90
C GLN A 228 -7.44 1.91 -12.85
N LEU A 229 -7.05 1.08 -11.86
CA LEU A 229 -7.62 -0.26 -11.71
C LEU A 229 -9.12 -0.20 -11.37
N MET A 230 -9.54 0.69 -10.45
CA MET A 230 -10.94 0.79 -10.06
C MET A 230 -11.82 1.37 -11.18
N GLU A 231 -11.27 2.20 -12.07
CA GLU A 231 -11.96 2.73 -13.27
C GLU A 231 -11.88 1.80 -14.49
N ALA A 232 -11.04 0.77 -14.45
CA ALA A 232 -10.88 -0.15 -15.57
C ALA A 232 -12.18 -0.89 -15.91
N ASP A 233 -12.37 -1.17 -17.21
CA ASP A 233 -13.48 -1.99 -17.68
C ASP A 233 -13.43 -3.40 -17.06
N PRO A 234 -14.42 -3.78 -16.26
CA PRO A 234 -14.42 -5.07 -15.55
C PRO A 234 -14.38 -6.27 -16.51
N SER A 235 -14.81 -6.12 -17.75
CA SER A 235 -14.79 -7.19 -18.76
C SER A 235 -13.38 -7.52 -19.26
N ARG A 236 -12.42 -6.60 -19.06
CA ARG A 236 -11.02 -6.79 -19.43
C ARG A 236 -10.16 -7.40 -18.32
N LEU A 237 -10.65 -7.39 -17.09
CA LEU A 237 -9.89 -7.83 -15.93
C LEU A 237 -9.94 -9.36 -15.79
N LYS A 238 -8.88 -10.05 -16.23
CA LYS A 238 -8.69 -11.50 -16.05
C LYS A 238 -8.12 -11.82 -14.66
N HIS A 239 -7.13 -11.01 -14.22
CA HIS A 239 -6.40 -11.17 -12.95
C HIS A 239 -6.90 -10.19 -11.88
N ARG A 240 -8.16 -10.05 -11.71
CA ARG A 240 -8.89 -9.12 -10.86
C ARG A 240 -8.30 -8.92 -9.46
N ASN A 241 -7.90 -9.99 -8.81
CA ASN A 241 -7.28 -10.09 -7.48
C ASN A 241 -6.03 -10.97 -7.55
N SER A 242 -4.86 -10.51 -7.54
CA SER A 242 -4.26 -9.21 -7.37
C SER A 242 -3.24 -9.00 -8.47
N PHE A 243 -3.30 -7.88 -9.14
CA PHE A 243 -2.30 -7.60 -10.17
C PHE A 243 -0.93 -7.33 -9.56
N ASN A 244 0.12 -7.93 -10.12
CA ASN A 244 1.47 -7.45 -9.92
C ASN A 244 1.57 -6.04 -10.52
N ILE A 245 2.12 -5.09 -9.77
CA ILE A 245 2.49 -3.76 -10.26
C ILE A 245 3.90 -3.44 -9.83
N ALA A 246 4.73 -2.98 -10.76
CA ALA A 246 6.13 -2.65 -10.53
C ALA A 246 6.44 -1.26 -11.06
N ALA A 247 7.38 -0.56 -10.42
CA ALA A 247 7.89 0.73 -10.90
C ALA A 247 9.42 0.72 -11.01
N MET A 248 10.11 0.31 -9.96
CA MET A 248 11.56 0.28 -9.93
C MET A 248 12.04 -0.80 -8.94
N SER A 249 13.12 -1.50 -9.29
CA SER A 249 13.81 -2.41 -8.38
C SER A 249 15.21 -1.89 -8.12
N PHE A 250 15.59 -1.75 -6.86
CA PHE A 250 16.91 -1.27 -6.46
C PHE A 250 17.35 -1.82 -5.11
N GLU A 251 18.65 -1.74 -4.84
CA GLU A 251 19.28 -2.08 -3.56
C GLU A 251 19.72 -0.81 -2.81
N PRO A 252 20.04 -0.89 -1.48
CA PRO A 252 20.36 0.28 -0.67
C PRO A 252 21.50 1.16 -1.19
N GLY A 253 22.52 0.57 -1.81
CA GLY A 253 23.64 1.32 -2.38
C GLY A 253 23.24 2.20 -3.56
N GLN A 254 22.25 1.76 -4.36
CA GLN A 254 21.78 2.50 -5.53
C GLN A 254 21.00 3.75 -5.14
N ILE A 255 20.08 3.65 -4.16
CA ILE A 255 19.36 4.83 -3.65
C ILE A 255 20.31 5.81 -2.97
N ALA A 256 21.30 5.32 -2.21
CA ALA A 256 22.33 6.17 -1.61
C ALA A 256 23.20 6.87 -2.68
N ALA A 257 23.56 6.17 -3.77
CA ALA A 257 24.30 6.76 -4.87
C ALA A 257 23.49 7.86 -5.57
N GLU A 258 22.16 7.66 -5.72
CA GLU A 258 21.29 8.67 -6.31
C GLU A 258 21.18 9.92 -5.41
N ILE A 259 21.06 9.75 -4.09
CA ILE A 259 21.05 10.84 -3.12
C ILE A 259 22.37 11.64 -3.19
N ARG A 260 23.53 10.99 -3.33
CA ARG A 260 24.84 11.65 -3.41
C ARG A 260 24.98 12.56 -4.64
N LYS A 261 24.22 12.38 -5.68
CA LYS A 261 24.22 13.32 -6.83
C LYS A 261 23.69 14.70 -6.43
N HIS A 262 22.87 14.78 -5.38
CA HIS A 262 22.25 16.01 -4.88
C HIS A 262 22.84 16.46 -3.53
N LEU A 263 23.35 15.53 -2.74
CA LEU A 263 24.00 15.74 -1.44
C LEU A 263 25.33 15.00 -1.44
N PRO A 264 26.43 15.57 -2.03
CA PRO A 264 27.70 14.85 -2.26
C PRO A 264 28.34 14.27 -0.99
N ASP A 265 28.15 14.93 0.15
CA ASP A 265 28.72 14.53 1.45
C ASP A 265 27.89 13.45 2.20
N PHE A 266 26.77 13.00 1.61
CA PHE A 266 25.89 11.99 2.23
C PHE A 266 26.62 10.67 2.44
N LYS A 267 26.59 10.19 3.70
CA LYS A 267 27.22 8.94 4.14
C LYS A 267 26.17 7.86 4.42
N MET A 268 26.50 6.62 4.07
CA MET A 268 25.66 5.47 4.42
C MET A 268 26.53 4.34 4.96
N ASP A 269 26.11 3.80 6.11
CA ASP A 269 26.66 2.62 6.76
C ASP A 269 25.57 1.55 6.90
N TYR A 270 25.95 0.35 7.36
CA TYR A 270 25.06 -0.78 7.51
C TYR A 270 25.07 -1.31 8.97
N GLN A 271 23.89 -1.49 9.54
CA GLN A 271 23.66 -2.24 10.78
C GLN A 271 22.45 -3.16 10.56
N ILE A 272 22.73 -4.39 10.19
CA ILE A 272 21.69 -5.30 9.70
C ILE A 272 20.76 -5.74 10.82
N ASP A 273 19.45 -5.55 10.61
CA ASP A 273 18.40 -6.16 11.40
C ASP A 273 18.11 -7.57 10.84
N PRO A 274 18.41 -8.64 11.60
CA PRO A 274 18.26 -10.01 11.08
C PRO A 274 16.81 -10.37 10.75
N VAL A 275 15.83 -9.79 11.44
CA VAL A 275 14.41 -10.05 11.19
C VAL A 275 13.98 -9.39 9.87
N LYS A 276 14.30 -8.11 9.70
CA LYS A 276 14.00 -7.38 8.45
C LYS A 276 14.73 -8.01 7.25
N GLN A 277 15.99 -8.41 7.42
CA GLN A 277 16.75 -9.06 6.37
C GLN A 277 16.14 -10.41 5.96
N ALA A 278 15.74 -11.23 6.91
CA ALA A 278 15.12 -12.53 6.61
C ALA A 278 13.79 -12.36 5.85
N ILE A 279 13.03 -11.33 6.18
CA ILE A 279 11.78 -10.99 5.46
C ILE A 279 12.13 -10.53 4.03
N ALA A 280 13.08 -9.59 3.86
CA ALA A 280 13.51 -9.13 2.55
C ALA A 280 14.03 -10.27 1.67
N ASP A 281 14.83 -11.17 2.24
CA ASP A 281 15.37 -12.36 1.55
C ASP A 281 14.25 -13.34 1.11
N SER A 282 13.06 -13.26 1.70
CA SER A 282 11.92 -14.10 1.32
C SER A 282 11.08 -13.54 0.17
N TRP A 283 11.23 -12.26 -0.16
CA TRP A 283 10.46 -11.58 -1.19
C TRP A 283 11.15 -11.59 -2.56
N PRO A 284 10.41 -11.37 -3.67
CA PRO A 284 10.98 -11.13 -4.98
C PRO A 284 11.89 -9.90 -5.02
N ASN A 285 12.90 -9.95 -5.89
CA ASN A 285 13.66 -8.77 -6.27
C ASN A 285 12.84 -7.85 -7.19
N SER A 286 12.04 -8.45 -8.08
CA SER A 286 11.16 -7.73 -9.01
C SER A 286 9.94 -8.57 -9.38
N MET A 287 8.84 -7.90 -9.74
CA MET A 287 7.60 -8.52 -10.22
C MET A 287 7.40 -8.23 -11.72
N ASP A 288 6.82 -9.20 -12.44
CA ASP A 288 6.33 -8.98 -13.80
C ASP A 288 4.93 -8.34 -13.74
N ASP A 289 4.79 -7.13 -14.26
CA ASP A 289 3.56 -6.35 -14.29
C ASP A 289 2.88 -6.32 -15.68
N SER A 290 3.28 -7.22 -16.59
CA SER A 290 2.74 -7.28 -17.95
C SER A 290 1.23 -7.42 -17.99
N CYS A 291 0.63 -8.23 -17.11
CA CYS A 291 -0.82 -8.37 -17.02
C CYS A 291 -1.52 -7.05 -16.67
N ALA A 292 -0.99 -6.27 -15.73
CA ALA A 292 -1.52 -4.96 -15.39
C ALA A 292 -1.45 -3.98 -16.59
N ARG A 293 -0.33 -3.99 -17.30
CA ARG A 293 -0.14 -3.17 -18.52
C ARG A 293 -1.11 -3.53 -19.62
N GLU A 294 -1.35 -4.82 -19.85
CA GLU A 294 -2.23 -5.31 -20.93
C GLU A 294 -3.72 -5.13 -20.60
N GLU A 295 -4.13 -5.41 -19.37
CA GLU A 295 -5.54 -5.48 -19.00
C GLU A 295 -6.13 -4.11 -18.66
N TRP A 296 -5.37 -3.21 -18.04
CA TRP A 296 -5.89 -1.90 -17.66
C TRP A 296 -4.94 -0.72 -17.89
N GLY A 297 -3.83 -0.94 -18.63
CA GLY A 297 -2.97 0.12 -19.14
C GLY A 297 -2.00 0.70 -18.10
N TRP A 298 -1.68 -0.06 -17.05
CA TRP A 298 -0.72 0.35 -16.02
C TRP A 298 0.59 0.86 -16.61
N LYS A 299 1.08 1.98 -16.09
CA LYS A 299 2.39 2.52 -16.43
C LYS A 299 2.87 3.43 -15.30
N PRO A 300 4.00 3.14 -14.64
CA PRO A 300 4.59 4.05 -13.65
C PRO A 300 5.16 5.30 -14.34
N GLU A 301 5.09 6.42 -13.64
CA GLU A 301 5.66 7.71 -14.08
C GLU A 301 7.01 7.99 -13.41
N TYR A 302 7.24 7.39 -12.24
CA TYR A 302 8.44 7.62 -11.46
C TYR A 302 9.46 6.49 -11.62
N ASN A 303 10.73 6.90 -11.71
CA ASN A 303 11.91 6.07 -11.59
C ASN A 303 12.74 6.54 -10.39
N LEU A 304 13.86 5.86 -10.08
CA LEU A 304 14.70 6.19 -8.93
C LEU A 304 15.21 7.64 -8.98
N GLN A 305 15.52 8.17 -10.17
CA GLN A 305 16.10 9.51 -10.32
C GLN A 305 15.06 10.60 -10.01
N ASN A 306 13.93 10.62 -10.71
CA ASN A 306 12.93 11.67 -10.52
C ASN A 306 12.22 11.57 -9.15
N MET A 307 12.01 10.36 -8.63
CA MET A 307 11.54 10.15 -7.26
C MET A 307 12.52 10.73 -6.24
N THR A 308 13.83 10.48 -6.39
CA THR A 308 14.85 11.00 -5.44
C THR A 308 14.84 12.52 -5.39
N VAL A 309 14.74 13.18 -6.55
CA VAL A 309 14.63 14.65 -6.61
C VAL A 309 13.41 15.14 -5.84
N ASP A 310 12.25 14.58 -6.12
CA ASP A 310 11.00 14.99 -5.45
C ASP A 310 11.03 14.72 -3.94
N MET A 311 11.48 13.54 -3.53
CA MET A 311 11.63 13.17 -2.11
C MET A 311 12.54 14.15 -1.36
N LEU A 312 13.72 14.48 -1.91
CA LEU A 312 14.65 15.41 -1.26
C LEU A 312 14.04 16.82 -1.13
N VAL A 313 13.37 17.31 -2.18
CA VAL A 313 12.69 18.61 -2.16
C VAL A 313 11.58 18.61 -1.10
N LYS A 314 10.69 17.62 -1.11
CA LYS A 314 9.53 17.58 -0.21
C LYS A 314 9.92 17.35 1.25
N VAL A 315 10.90 16.48 1.52
CA VAL A 315 11.40 16.27 2.87
C VAL A 315 12.10 17.53 3.40
N LYS A 316 12.90 18.21 2.54
CA LYS A 316 13.53 19.48 2.90
C LYS A 316 12.50 20.59 3.21
N GLU A 317 11.45 20.71 2.41
CA GLU A 317 10.36 21.66 2.68
C GLU A 317 9.71 21.41 4.04
N LYS A 318 9.50 20.14 4.41
CA LYS A 318 8.97 19.78 5.75
C LYS A 318 9.94 20.15 6.87
N PHE A 319 11.23 19.89 6.67
CA PHE A 319 12.28 20.23 7.63
C PHE A 319 12.35 21.75 7.85
N ASP A 320 12.41 22.52 6.76
CA ASP A 320 12.49 23.99 6.81
C ASP A 320 11.24 24.63 7.47
N LYS A 321 10.07 23.99 7.35
CA LYS A 321 8.82 24.39 8.02
C LYS A 321 8.70 23.91 9.47
N GLY A 322 9.70 23.17 9.99
CA GLY A 322 9.67 22.61 11.34
C GLY A 322 8.63 21.51 11.58
N LEU A 323 8.11 20.90 10.50
CA LEU A 323 7.12 19.81 10.55
C LEU A 323 7.78 18.45 10.88
N ILE A 324 9.07 18.36 10.71
CA ILE A 324 9.92 17.23 11.09
C ILE A 324 11.17 17.76 11.80
N LYS A 325 11.67 17.01 12.81
CA LYS A 325 12.85 17.36 13.59
C LYS A 325 14.05 16.53 13.16
#